data_e94edef814e4ee5e8688d14a746218dd
#
_entry.id   e94edef814e4ee5e8688d14a746218dd
#
_cell.length_a   1.000
_cell.length_b   1.000
_cell.length_c   1.000
_cell.angle_alpha   90.00
_cell.angle_beta   90.00
_cell.angle_gamma   90.00
#
_symmetry.space_group_name_H-M   'P 1'
#
loop_
_entity.id
_entity.type
_entity.pdbx_description
1 polymer ?
#
loop_
_entity_poly.entity_id
_entity_poly.type
_entity_poly.pdbx_seq_one_letter_code
_entity_poly.pdbx_strand_id
1 'polypeptide(L)'
;MNAPERQVRGAAAAIASADALIFAAGAGMGVDSGLPDFRGNEGFWQAYPALGRERIDFTAIASPDAFVRDSRRAWGFYGHRLALYRRTVPHAGFTILRRWRDRVPHGAFVFTSNVDGQFQKVGTPPDRIVECHGSIHHLQCLKRCDGSIWPADAFVPVVDEAECRLVNELPTCPACGGLARPNVLMFGDWGWLPARQQTQEARLEAWLARVHRPVVVELGAGTAVASVRDFAEGVVTHYGGTLVRINPREFEVARGYGFGIQEGALAGLTALDAALASL
;
A
#
# COMPACT_ATOMS: atom_id res chain seq x y z
N MET A 1 -13.00 -26.68 -19.01
CA MET A 1 -12.40 -25.59 -18.17
C MET A 1 -11.96 -24.44 -19.08
N ASN A 2 -12.52 -23.28 -18.89
CA ASN A 2 -12.20 -22.08 -19.67
C ASN A 2 -10.84 -21.47 -19.25
N ALA A 3 -10.37 -20.42 -19.95
CA ALA A 3 -9.06 -19.81 -19.64
C ALA A 3 -8.98 -19.19 -18.24
N PRO A 4 -9.95 -18.40 -17.76
CA PRO A 4 -9.95 -17.87 -16.38
C PRO A 4 -9.93 -18.96 -15.31
N GLU A 5 -10.72 -20.02 -15.45
CA GLU A 5 -10.70 -21.13 -14.49
C GLU A 5 -9.34 -21.83 -14.41
N ARG A 6 -8.65 -21.99 -15.55
CA ARG A 6 -7.28 -22.54 -15.57
C ARG A 6 -6.28 -21.65 -14.83
N GLN A 7 -6.40 -20.32 -14.99
CA GLN A 7 -5.56 -19.37 -14.27
C GLN A 7 -5.77 -19.47 -12.76
N VAL A 8 -7.02 -19.47 -12.29
CA VAL A 8 -7.35 -19.57 -10.86
C VAL A 8 -6.86 -20.89 -10.27
N ARG A 9 -7.10 -22.03 -10.93
CA ARG A 9 -6.64 -23.35 -10.45
C ARG A 9 -5.12 -23.47 -10.42
N GLY A 10 -4.43 -22.96 -11.46
CA GLY A 10 -2.98 -22.96 -11.49
C GLY A 10 -2.37 -22.08 -10.39
N ALA A 11 -2.93 -20.90 -10.17
CA ALA A 11 -2.55 -20.02 -9.08
C ALA A 11 -2.79 -20.65 -7.70
N ALA A 12 -3.95 -21.29 -7.50
CA ALA A 12 -4.24 -21.99 -6.24
C ALA A 12 -3.27 -23.15 -5.99
N ALA A 13 -2.93 -23.94 -7.01
CA ALA A 13 -1.94 -25.01 -6.89
C ALA A 13 -0.54 -24.46 -6.54
N ALA A 14 -0.14 -23.33 -7.15
CA ALA A 14 1.12 -22.66 -6.79
C ALA A 14 1.12 -22.19 -5.32
N ILE A 15 0.05 -21.55 -4.86
CA ILE A 15 -0.09 -21.11 -3.47
C ILE A 15 -0.07 -22.31 -2.52
N ALA A 16 -0.74 -23.41 -2.84
CA ALA A 16 -0.77 -24.62 -2.01
C ALA A 16 0.61 -25.28 -1.87
N SER A 17 1.49 -25.15 -2.87
CA SER A 17 2.85 -25.72 -2.85
C SER A 17 3.92 -24.75 -2.38
N ALA A 18 3.57 -23.51 -2.08
CA ALA A 18 4.51 -22.48 -1.62
C ALA A 18 5.07 -22.80 -0.25
N ASP A 19 6.32 -22.44 -0.01
CA ASP A 19 6.90 -22.44 1.34
C ASP A 19 6.78 -21.07 2.01
N ALA A 20 6.52 -20.02 1.22
CA ALA A 20 6.35 -18.65 1.67
C ALA A 20 5.42 -17.87 0.76
N LEU A 21 4.70 -16.89 1.30
CA LEU A 21 3.86 -15.97 0.53
C LEU A 21 4.37 -14.54 0.65
N ILE A 22 4.27 -13.78 -0.43
CA ILE A 22 4.51 -12.35 -0.44
C ILE A 22 3.24 -11.67 -0.94
N PHE A 23 2.68 -10.78 -0.13
CA PHE A 23 1.52 -9.98 -0.52
C PHE A 23 2.01 -8.62 -1.00
N ALA A 24 2.09 -8.45 -2.31
CA ALA A 24 2.55 -7.23 -2.96
C ALA A 24 1.34 -6.35 -3.30
N ALA A 25 1.08 -5.30 -2.51
CA ALA A 25 -0.17 -4.55 -2.58
C ALA A 25 0.00 -3.10 -3.05
N GLY A 26 -0.75 -2.72 -4.08
CA GLY A 26 -0.96 -1.34 -4.51
C GLY A 26 -2.34 -0.81 -4.10
N ALA A 27 -2.68 0.40 -4.57
CA ALA A 27 -3.90 1.11 -4.17
C ALA A 27 -5.20 0.34 -4.45
N GLY A 28 -5.23 -0.50 -5.50
CA GLY A 28 -6.38 -1.33 -5.83
C GLY A 28 -6.76 -2.35 -4.75
N MET A 29 -5.85 -2.69 -3.82
CA MET A 29 -6.17 -3.55 -2.67
C MET A 29 -7.16 -2.89 -1.71
N GLY A 30 -7.13 -1.55 -1.58
CA GLY A 30 -8.01 -0.81 -0.67
C GLY A 30 -9.40 -0.49 -1.22
N VAL A 31 -9.63 -0.66 -2.52
CA VAL A 31 -10.87 -0.22 -3.19
C VAL A 31 -12.10 -0.91 -2.61
N ASP A 32 -12.04 -2.22 -2.39
CA ASP A 32 -13.15 -3.00 -1.81
C ASP A 32 -13.40 -2.66 -0.33
N SER A 33 -12.52 -1.88 0.31
CA SER A 33 -12.72 -1.28 1.63
C SER A 33 -13.29 0.15 1.56
N GLY A 34 -13.61 0.64 0.36
CA GLY A 34 -14.09 2.01 0.13
C GLY A 34 -12.98 3.06 0.08
N LEU A 35 -11.72 2.65 -0.05
CA LEU A 35 -10.61 3.59 -0.20
C LEU A 35 -10.45 4.02 -1.67
N PRO A 36 -10.18 5.30 -1.96
CA PRO A 36 -9.95 5.76 -3.31
C PRO A 36 -8.58 5.28 -3.83
N ASP A 37 -8.53 4.88 -5.08
CA ASP A 37 -7.27 4.50 -5.76
C ASP A 37 -6.59 5.67 -6.51
N PHE A 38 -7.20 6.86 -6.51
CA PHE A 38 -6.71 8.10 -7.12
C PHE A 38 -6.25 7.95 -8.58
N ARG A 39 -6.93 7.11 -9.35
CA ARG A 39 -6.58 6.88 -10.76
C ARG A 39 -6.96 8.08 -11.62
N GLY A 40 -5.92 8.77 -12.09
CA GLY A 40 -6.06 9.99 -12.90
C GLY A 40 -6.61 11.19 -12.12
N ASN A 41 -6.52 12.37 -12.75
CA ASN A 41 -6.99 13.61 -12.13
C ASN A 41 -8.51 13.65 -11.94
N GLU A 42 -9.29 13.06 -12.84
CA GLU A 42 -10.76 13.05 -12.73
C GLU A 42 -11.22 12.30 -11.48
N GLY A 43 -10.73 11.08 -11.24
CA GLY A 43 -11.05 10.32 -10.03
C GLY A 43 -10.56 10.99 -8.76
N PHE A 44 -9.39 11.64 -8.82
CA PHE A 44 -8.86 12.41 -7.72
C PHE A 44 -9.73 13.65 -7.39
N TRP A 45 -10.14 14.42 -8.39
CA TRP A 45 -10.98 15.61 -8.19
C TRP A 45 -12.41 15.27 -7.79
N GLN A 46 -12.93 14.11 -8.16
CA GLN A 46 -14.20 13.62 -7.61
C GLN A 46 -14.11 13.37 -6.11
N ALA A 47 -12.99 12.80 -5.63
CA ALA A 47 -12.74 12.58 -4.21
C ALA A 47 -12.43 13.90 -3.45
N TYR A 48 -11.86 14.90 -4.14
CA TYR A 48 -11.49 16.19 -3.57
C TYR A 48 -11.98 17.35 -4.44
N PRO A 49 -13.29 17.68 -4.42
CA PRO A 49 -13.87 18.73 -5.28
C PRO A 49 -13.25 20.12 -5.09
N ALA A 50 -12.79 20.45 -3.87
CA ALA A 50 -12.08 21.71 -3.61
C ALA A 50 -10.80 21.83 -4.43
N LEU A 51 -10.01 20.76 -4.50
CA LEU A 51 -8.78 20.72 -5.30
C LEU A 51 -9.10 20.73 -6.79
N GLY A 52 -10.20 20.11 -7.21
CA GLY A 52 -10.69 20.13 -8.59
C GLY A 52 -11.09 21.53 -9.05
N ARG A 53 -11.78 22.32 -8.22
CA ARG A 53 -12.14 23.72 -8.53
C ARG A 53 -10.91 24.58 -8.84
N GLU A 54 -9.81 24.34 -8.14
CA GLU A 54 -8.56 25.05 -8.30
C GLU A 54 -7.57 24.35 -9.26
N ARG A 55 -7.98 23.24 -9.88
CA ARG A 55 -7.15 22.41 -10.77
C ARG A 55 -5.81 22.00 -10.16
N ILE A 56 -5.82 21.71 -8.85
CA ILE A 56 -4.66 21.20 -8.15
C ILE A 56 -4.59 19.68 -8.39
N ASP A 57 -3.54 19.23 -9.04
CA ASP A 57 -3.32 17.82 -9.34
C ASP A 57 -2.87 17.02 -8.10
N PHE A 58 -3.07 15.71 -8.15
CA PHE A 58 -2.60 14.81 -7.09
C PHE A 58 -1.10 14.95 -6.81
N THR A 59 -0.28 15.04 -7.84
CA THR A 59 1.17 15.20 -7.69
C THR A 59 1.56 16.55 -7.05
N ALA A 60 0.78 17.59 -7.28
CA ALA A 60 1.02 18.90 -6.69
C ALA A 60 0.68 18.95 -5.20
N ILE A 61 -0.46 18.37 -4.79
CA ILE A 61 -0.84 18.34 -3.36
C ILE A 61 -0.06 17.30 -2.58
N ALA A 62 0.32 16.19 -3.20
CA ALA A 62 1.12 15.13 -2.61
C ALA A 62 2.63 15.40 -2.80
N SER A 63 3.08 16.60 -2.48
CA SER A 63 4.47 17.06 -2.57
C SER A 63 4.89 17.83 -1.31
N PRO A 64 6.20 17.87 -0.97
CA PRO A 64 6.70 18.69 0.13
C PRO A 64 6.40 20.18 -0.07
N ASP A 65 6.43 20.65 -1.31
CA ASP A 65 6.13 22.04 -1.68
C ASP A 65 4.71 22.47 -1.29
N ALA A 66 3.73 21.55 -1.29
CA ALA A 66 2.39 21.86 -0.82
C ALA A 66 2.39 22.30 0.65
N PHE A 67 3.20 21.65 1.50
CA PHE A 67 3.34 22.03 2.91
C PHE A 67 4.02 23.39 3.11
N VAL A 68 4.92 23.77 2.22
CA VAL A 68 5.59 25.08 2.25
C VAL A 68 4.65 26.20 1.76
N ARG A 69 3.90 25.95 0.69
CA ARG A 69 3.00 26.94 0.08
C ARG A 69 1.73 27.19 0.88
N ASP A 70 1.05 26.12 1.28
CA ASP A 70 -0.18 26.16 2.07
C ASP A 70 -0.29 24.91 2.97
N SER A 71 0.33 25.00 4.14
CA SER A 71 0.39 23.88 5.09
C SER A 71 -0.98 23.44 5.57
N ARG A 72 -1.96 24.35 5.70
CA ARG A 72 -3.33 23.98 6.10
C ARG A 72 -4.06 23.20 5.00
N ARG A 73 -3.82 23.49 3.73
CA ARG A 73 -4.37 22.74 2.60
C ARG A 73 -3.69 21.39 2.46
N ALA A 74 -2.36 21.33 2.53
CA ALA A 74 -1.64 20.07 2.51
C ALA A 74 -2.10 19.14 3.64
N TRP A 75 -2.27 19.67 4.85
CA TRP A 75 -2.84 18.93 5.97
C TRP A 75 -4.36 18.69 5.85
N GLY A 76 -5.10 19.51 5.11
CA GLY A 76 -6.49 19.23 4.73
C GLY A 76 -6.58 17.92 3.96
N PHE A 77 -5.72 17.76 2.94
CA PHE A 77 -5.63 16.54 2.14
C PHE A 77 -5.12 15.34 2.96
N TYR A 78 -3.97 15.46 3.62
CA TYR A 78 -3.40 14.34 4.40
C TYR A 78 -4.18 14.05 5.68
N GLY A 79 -4.74 15.05 6.34
CA GLY A 79 -5.57 14.89 7.53
C GLY A 79 -6.88 14.17 7.23
N HIS A 80 -7.56 14.50 6.12
CA HIS A 80 -8.73 13.77 5.66
C HIS A 80 -8.39 12.29 5.40
N ARG A 81 -7.27 12.01 4.68
CA ARG A 81 -6.81 10.64 4.44
C ARG A 81 -6.49 9.90 5.74
N LEU A 82 -5.78 10.54 6.69
CA LEU A 82 -5.47 9.93 7.98
C LEU A 82 -6.74 9.56 8.75
N ALA A 83 -7.72 10.46 8.81
CA ALA A 83 -9.01 10.19 9.45
C ALA A 83 -9.78 9.07 8.71
N LEU A 84 -9.83 9.11 7.37
CA LEU A 84 -10.45 8.09 6.54
C LEU A 84 -9.82 6.72 6.79
N TYR A 85 -8.50 6.60 6.72
CA TYR A 85 -7.80 5.34 6.90
C TYR A 85 -7.97 4.78 8.32
N ARG A 86 -8.03 5.64 9.34
CA ARG A 86 -8.30 5.23 10.72
C ARG A 86 -9.71 4.64 10.90
N ARG A 87 -10.75 5.19 10.24
CA ARG A 87 -12.13 4.69 10.36
C ARG A 87 -12.44 3.52 9.42
N THR A 88 -11.68 3.33 8.34
CA THR A 88 -11.94 2.27 7.36
C THR A 88 -11.70 0.89 7.96
N VAL A 89 -12.64 -0.03 7.72
CA VAL A 89 -12.53 -1.44 8.07
C VAL A 89 -12.01 -2.20 6.85
N PRO A 90 -10.87 -2.92 6.97
CA PRO A 90 -10.36 -3.73 5.86
C PRO A 90 -11.37 -4.79 5.42
N HIS A 91 -11.54 -4.98 4.12
CA HIS A 91 -12.47 -5.96 3.56
C HIS A 91 -12.02 -7.41 3.82
N ALA A 92 -12.91 -8.39 3.60
CA ALA A 92 -12.68 -9.81 3.92
C ALA A 92 -11.44 -10.42 3.23
N GLY A 93 -10.98 -9.86 2.09
CA GLY A 93 -9.76 -10.30 1.41
C GLY A 93 -8.51 -10.25 2.29
N PHE A 94 -8.38 -9.26 3.18
CA PHE A 94 -7.28 -9.20 4.14
C PHE A 94 -7.31 -10.38 5.12
N THR A 95 -8.49 -10.83 5.53
CA THR A 95 -8.65 -12.01 6.38
C THR A 95 -8.28 -13.29 5.64
N ILE A 96 -8.59 -13.39 4.34
CA ILE A 96 -8.14 -14.50 3.49
C ILE A 96 -6.62 -14.57 3.48
N LEU A 97 -5.93 -13.46 3.20
CA LEU A 97 -4.46 -13.40 3.19
C LEU A 97 -3.85 -13.82 4.53
N ARG A 98 -4.46 -13.39 5.65
CA ARG A 98 -4.02 -13.81 6.98
C ARG A 98 -4.11 -15.33 7.15
N ARG A 99 -5.23 -15.95 6.73
CA ARG A 99 -5.38 -17.43 6.81
C ARG A 99 -4.34 -18.16 5.95
N TRP A 100 -4.03 -17.63 4.76
CA TRP A 100 -3.02 -18.24 3.90
C TRP A 100 -1.61 -18.14 4.51
N ARG A 101 -1.27 -16.97 5.09
CA ARG A 101 -0.02 -16.80 5.83
C ARG A 101 0.22 -17.89 6.86
N ASP A 102 -0.81 -18.24 7.60
CA ASP A 102 -0.73 -19.18 8.72
C ASP A 102 -0.61 -20.65 8.25
N ARG A 103 -0.73 -20.93 6.94
CA ARG A 103 -0.65 -22.27 6.34
C ARG A 103 0.70 -22.61 5.71
N VAL A 104 1.55 -21.64 5.47
CA VAL A 104 2.84 -21.84 4.79
C VAL A 104 3.99 -21.86 5.78
N PRO A 105 5.04 -22.69 5.58
CA PRO A 105 6.13 -22.91 6.54
C PRO A 105 6.84 -21.64 7.00
N HIS A 106 7.14 -20.72 6.10
CA HIS A 106 7.83 -19.46 6.39
C HIS A 106 6.88 -18.28 6.64
N GLY A 107 5.56 -18.54 6.65
CA GLY A 107 4.56 -17.47 6.77
C GLY A 107 4.53 -16.56 5.56
N ALA A 108 4.14 -15.30 5.78
CA ALA A 108 4.10 -14.32 4.70
C ALA A 108 4.81 -13.02 5.07
N PHE A 109 5.18 -12.28 4.05
CA PHE A 109 5.63 -10.90 4.14
C PHE A 109 4.76 -9.99 3.27
N VAL A 110 4.48 -8.79 3.72
CA VAL A 110 3.77 -7.76 2.96
C VAL A 110 4.77 -6.77 2.39
N PHE A 111 4.65 -6.46 1.11
CA PHE A 111 5.31 -5.31 0.48
C PHE A 111 4.23 -4.41 -0.11
N THR A 112 4.13 -3.18 0.34
CA THR A 112 3.06 -2.30 -0.11
C THR A 112 3.51 -0.87 -0.36
N SER A 113 2.97 -0.28 -1.43
CA SER A 113 3.03 1.16 -1.69
C SER A 113 1.90 1.93 -1.00
N ASN A 114 0.94 1.23 -0.39
CA ASN A 114 -0.13 1.86 0.36
C ASN A 114 0.40 2.38 1.70
N VAL A 115 -0.03 3.59 2.04
CA VAL A 115 0.36 4.28 3.28
C VAL A 115 -0.72 4.24 4.36
N ASP A 116 -1.74 3.39 4.16
CA ASP A 116 -3.03 3.41 4.85
C ASP A 116 -3.09 2.60 6.16
N GLY A 117 -2.12 1.72 6.40
CA GLY A 117 -2.06 0.88 7.60
C GLY A 117 -3.10 -0.25 7.65
N GLN A 118 -3.77 -0.62 6.56
CA GLN A 118 -4.82 -1.64 6.58
C GLN A 118 -4.30 -3.04 6.93
N PHE A 119 -3.08 -3.40 6.52
CA PHE A 119 -2.45 -4.66 6.90
C PHE A 119 -2.17 -4.75 8.39
N GLN A 120 -1.74 -3.66 9.03
CA GLN A 120 -1.54 -3.59 10.47
C GLN A 120 -2.86 -3.81 11.22
N LYS A 121 -3.97 -3.22 10.74
CA LYS A 121 -5.30 -3.37 11.34
C LYS A 121 -5.82 -4.80 11.39
N VAL A 122 -5.46 -5.64 10.42
CA VAL A 122 -5.84 -7.05 10.41
C VAL A 122 -4.86 -7.94 11.15
N GLY A 123 -3.91 -7.36 11.89
CA GLY A 123 -2.97 -8.08 12.73
C GLY A 123 -1.78 -8.70 11.98
N THR A 124 -1.37 -8.09 10.85
CA THR A 124 -0.07 -8.44 10.27
C THR A 124 1.04 -7.92 11.19
N PRO A 125 1.99 -8.77 11.61
CA PRO A 125 3.07 -8.34 12.50
C PRO A 125 3.89 -7.20 11.86
N PRO A 126 4.27 -6.16 12.62
CA PRO A 126 5.01 -5.00 12.08
C PRO A 126 6.37 -5.35 11.48
N ASP A 127 6.97 -6.46 11.92
CA ASP A 127 8.24 -6.99 11.39
C ASP A 127 8.07 -7.80 10.10
N ARG A 128 6.84 -7.91 9.58
CA ARG A 128 6.47 -8.62 8.36
C ARG A 128 5.85 -7.70 7.31
N ILE A 129 6.08 -6.40 7.41
CA ILE A 129 5.55 -5.40 6.47
C ILE A 129 6.68 -4.48 6.02
N VAL A 130 6.75 -4.25 4.70
CA VAL A 130 7.47 -3.14 4.08
C VAL A 130 6.45 -2.15 3.53
N GLU A 131 6.49 -0.93 4.01
CA GLU A 131 5.74 0.21 3.47
C GLU A 131 6.71 1.06 2.62
N CYS A 132 6.87 0.69 1.34
CA CYS A 132 7.92 1.26 0.48
C CYS A 132 7.75 2.75 0.19
N HIS A 133 6.56 3.30 0.40
CA HIS A 133 6.30 4.74 0.33
C HIS A 133 6.07 5.36 1.73
N GLY A 134 6.49 4.69 2.79
CA GLY A 134 6.27 5.18 4.16
C GLY A 134 4.85 4.96 4.67
N SER A 135 4.43 5.74 5.67
CA SER A 135 3.14 5.58 6.34
C SER A 135 2.56 6.92 6.76
N ILE A 136 1.25 7.10 6.54
CA ILE A 136 0.53 8.29 7.01
C ILE A 136 0.38 8.28 8.55
N HIS A 137 0.55 7.11 9.18
CA HIS A 137 0.49 6.93 10.63
C HIS A 137 1.78 7.31 11.35
N HIS A 138 2.77 7.82 10.61
CA HIS A 138 4.03 8.35 11.15
C HIS A 138 4.28 9.76 10.62
N LEU A 139 4.92 10.56 11.45
CA LEU A 139 5.29 11.95 11.15
C LEU A 139 6.80 12.09 11.10
N GLN A 140 7.25 13.11 10.37
CA GLN A 140 8.61 13.62 10.35
C GLN A 140 8.62 15.14 10.36
N CYS A 141 9.70 15.74 10.78
CA CYS A 141 9.91 17.19 10.64
C CYS A 141 10.02 17.58 9.15
N LEU A 142 9.30 18.62 8.72
CA LEU A 142 9.40 19.14 7.35
C LEU A 142 10.84 19.57 7.02
N LYS A 143 11.57 20.16 8.00
CA LYS A 143 12.96 20.60 7.86
C LYS A 143 14.01 19.52 8.18
N ARG A 144 13.58 18.31 8.58
CA ARG A 144 14.48 17.21 8.98
C ARG A 144 15.49 17.59 10.06
N CYS A 145 15.07 18.35 11.07
CA CYS A 145 15.97 18.98 12.06
C CYS A 145 16.85 17.98 12.83
N ASP A 146 16.33 16.78 13.14
CA ASP A 146 17.02 15.74 13.91
C ASP A 146 16.93 14.34 13.27
N GLY A 147 16.25 14.21 12.11
CA GLY A 147 16.08 12.94 11.42
C GLY A 147 15.11 11.95 12.08
N SER A 148 14.38 12.35 13.13
CA SER A 148 13.44 11.47 13.80
C SER A 148 12.13 11.26 13.04
N ILE A 149 11.56 10.06 13.24
CA ILE A 149 10.22 9.66 12.77
C ILE A 149 9.44 9.22 14.01
N TRP A 150 8.21 9.75 14.18
CA TRP A 150 7.38 9.43 15.36
C TRP A 150 5.94 9.09 14.97
N PRO A 151 5.18 8.37 15.83
CA PRO A 151 3.78 8.03 15.57
C PRO A 151 2.88 9.27 15.45
N ALA A 152 1.89 9.19 14.57
CA ALA A 152 0.87 10.23 14.39
C ALA A 152 -0.33 10.08 15.34
N ASP A 153 -0.29 9.16 16.32
CA ASP A 153 -1.45 8.76 17.11
C ASP A 153 -2.08 9.92 17.90
N ALA A 154 -1.23 10.81 18.43
CA ALA A 154 -1.68 11.98 19.17
C ALA A 154 -2.30 13.08 18.28
N PHE A 155 -2.13 13.02 16.97
CA PHE A 155 -2.68 14.00 16.04
C PHE A 155 -4.04 13.55 15.52
N VAL A 156 -5.08 14.27 15.88
CA VAL A 156 -6.45 14.08 15.39
C VAL A 156 -6.80 15.26 14.48
N PRO A 157 -6.75 15.09 13.16
CA PRO A 157 -7.05 16.18 12.23
C PRO A 157 -8.54 16.49 12.22
N VAL A 158 -8.88 17.78 12.25
CA VAL A 158 -10.22 18.30 11.97
C VAL A 158 -10.15 19.05 10.64
N VAL A 159 -10.87 18.56 9.65
CA VAL A 159 -10.77 19.04 8.27
C VAL A 159 -12.09 19.60 7.80
N ASP A 160 -12.06 20.81 7.25
CA ASP A 160 -13.12 21.32 6.40
C ASP A 160 -13.02 20.63 5.04
N GLU A 161 -13.87 19.62 4.81
CA GLU A 161 -13.86 18.83 3.57
C GLU A 161 -14.28 19.65 2.34
N ALA A 162 -15.16 20.67 2.53
CA ALA A 162 -15.63 21.53 1.43
C ALA A 162 -14.50 22.38 0.85
N GLU A 163 -13.54 22.79 1.69
CA GLU A 163 -12.40 23.61 1.30
C GLU A 163 -11.07 22.82 1.29
N CYS A 164 -11.09 21.53 1.67
CA CYS A 164 -9.90 20.70 1.84
C CYS A 164 -8.85 21.39 2.70
N ARG A 165 -9.24 21.87 3.90
CA ARG A 165 -8.35 22.61 4.80
C ARG A 165 -8.40 22.08 6.23
N LEU A 166 -7.24 21.96 6.86
CA LEU A 166 -7.15 21.69 8.28
C LEU A 166 -7.63 22.92 9.09
N VAL A 167 -8.55 22.73 10.04
CA VAL A 167 -9.11 23.81 10.84
C VAL A 167 -8.52 23.87 12.24
N ASN A 168 -8.08 22.74 12.81
CA ASN A 168 -7.39 22.73 14.08
C ASN A 168 -5.89 23.07 13.95
N GLU A 169 -5.12 22.94 15.03
CA GLU A 169 -3.70 23.25 15.06
C GLU A 169 -2.89 22.32 14.13
N LEU A 170 -1.90 22.90 13.46
CA LEU A 170 -0.95 22.14 12.64
C LEU A 170 -0.05 21.30 13.56
N PRO A 171 0.23 20.03 13.19
CA PRO A 171 1.14 19.23 13.98
C PRO A 171 2.57 19.77 13.89
N THR A 172 3.26 19.75 15.03
CA THR A 172 4.60 20.31 15.19
C THR A 172 5.63 19.22 15.49
N CYS A 173 6.86 19.46 15.09
CA CYS A 173 8.00 18.63 15.43
C CYS A 173 8.32 18.74 16.93
N PRO A 174 8.42 17.63 17.68
CA PRO A 174 8.72 17.69 19.10
C PRO A 174 10.13 18.21 19.42
N ALA A 175 11.07 18.13 18.48
CA ALA A 175 12.44 18.58 18.70
C ALA A 175 12.63 20.08 18.45
N CYS A 176 12.00 20.66 17.40
CA CYS A 176 12.27 22.05 17.02
C CYS A 176 11.02 22.95 16.99
N GLY A 177 9.82 22.42 17.29
CA GLY A 177 8.56 23.15 17.20
C GLY A 177 8.12 23.53 15.78
N GLY A 178 8.91 23.20 14.76
CA GLY A 178 8.57 23.46 13.35
C GLY A 178 7.47 22.53 12.82
N LEU A 179 6.98 22.83 11.61
CA LEU A 179 5.91 22.04 10.99
C LEU A 179 6.32 20.57 10.82
N ALA A 180 5.43 19.66 11.22
CA ALA A 180 5.49 18.24 10.89
C ALA A 180 4.69 17.92 9.64
N ARG A 181 5.10 16.86 8.93
CA ARG A 181 4.37 16.28 7.81
C ARG A 181 4.31 14.75 7.95
N PRO A 182 3.41 14.05 7.23
CA PRO A 182 3.44 12.59 7.21
C PRO A 182 4.78 12.05 6.71
N ASN A 183 5.27 10.96 7.31
CA ASN A 183 6.44 10.22 6.81
C ASN A 183 6.03 9.35 5.61
N VAL A 184 5.64 10.02 4.55
CA VAL A 184 5.24 9.46 3.25
C VAL A 184 6.20 9.98 2.20
N LEU A 185 6.71 9.10 1.33
CA LEU A 185 7.46 9.46 0.14
C LEU A 185 6.51 10.15 -0.85
N MET A 186 6.71 11.43 -1.07
CA MET A 186 5.87 12.28 -1.92
C MET A 186 6.53 12.51 -3.28
N PHE A 187 5.79 13.12 -4.21
CA PHE A 187 6.37 13.48 -5.52
C PHE A 187 7.42 14.59 -5.36
N GLY A 188 8.60 14.39 -5.99
CA GLY A 188 9.73 15.32 -5.88
C GLY A 188 10.32 15.45 -4.47
N ASP A 189 10.21 14.42 -3.65
CA ASP A 189 10.55 14.44 -2.24
C ASP A 189 12.02 14.10 -1.93
N TRP A 190 12.86 15.08 -1.94
CA TRP A 190 14.26 14.96 -1.47
C TRP A 190 14.42 15.04 0.05
N GLY A 191 13.32 15.29 0.75
CA GLY A 191 13.27 15.46 2.19
C GLY A 191 12.69 14.29 2.98
N TRP A 192 12.31 13.21 2.31
CA TRP A 192 11.78 12.03 2.99
C TRP A 192 12.85 11.34 3.84
N LEU A 193 12.44 10.85 5.02
CA LEU A 193 13.29 10.08 5.93
C LEU A 193 13.00 8.58 5.76
N PRO A 194 13.91 7.80 5.12
CA PRO A 194 13.66 6.41 4.78
C PRO A 194 14.02 5.40 5.89
N ALA A 195 14.53 5.84 7.04
CA ALA A 195 15.10 4.95 8.06
C ALA A 195 14.15 3.82 8.49
N ARG A 196 12.84 4.13 8.59
CA ARG A 196 11.82 3.13 8.95
C ARG A 196 11.65 2.08 7.83
N GLN A 197 11.53 2.52 6.60
CA GLN A 197 11.41 1.68 5.42
C GLN A 197 12.67 0.82 5.20
N GLN A 198 13.86 1.39 5.31
CA GLN A 198 15.12 0.65 5.20
C GLN A 198 15.24 -0.48 6.23
N THR A 199 14.78 -0.22 7.47
CA THR A 199 14.73 -1.26 8.51
C THR A 199 13.76 -2.39 8.14
N GLN A 200 12.63 -2.05 7.52
CA GLN A 200 11.64 -3.03 7.05
C GLN A 200 12.20 -3.87 5.89
N GLU A 201 12.87 -3.24 4.93
CA GLU A 201 13.51 -3.93 3.80
C GLU A 201 14.61 -4.89 4.25
N ALA A 202 15.48 -4.49 5.17
CA ALA A 202 16.50 -5.37 5.71
C ALA A 202 15.90 -6.65 6.35
N ARG A 203 14.73 -6.53 7.00
CA ARG A 203 14.01 -7.70 7.54
C ARG A 203 13.44 -8.59 6.43
N LEU A 204 12.89 -7.99 5.37
CA LEU A 204 12.40 -8.72 4.20
C LEU A 204 13.52 -9.49 3.52
N GLU A 205 14.68 -8.86 3.28
CA GLU A 205 15.85 -9.49 2.68
C GLU A 205 16.34 -10.68 3.51
N ALA A 206 16.49 -10.50 4.83
CA ALA A 206 16.88 -11.58 5.74
C ALA A 206 15.87 -12.74 5.78
N TRP A 207 14.59 -12.47 5.53
CA TRP A 207 13.55 -13.49 5.45
C TRP A 207 13.60 -14.19 4.08
N LEU A 208 13.73 -13.46 2.97
CA LEU A 208 13.84 -14.01 1.61
C LEU A 208 15.03 -14.95 1.46
N ALA A 209 16.15 -14.70 2.14
CA ALA A 209 17.32 -15.56 2.13
C ALA A 209 17.06 -17.01 2.64
N ARG A 210 15.91 -17.26 3.27
CA ARG A 210 15.51 -18.57 3.82
C ARG A 210 14.38 -19.23 3.03
N VAL A 211 13.90 -18.57 2.00
CA VAL A 211 12.73 -18.98 1.21
C VAL A 211 13.21 -19.65 -0.07
N HIS A 212 12.55 -20.70 -0.52
CA HIS A 212 12.95 -21.48 -1.70
C HIS A 212 11.89 -21.52 -2.80
N ARG A 213 10.60 -21.41 -2.45
CA ARG A 213 9.49 -21.45 -3.41
C ARG A 213 8.48 -20.36 -3.09
N PRO A 214 8.88 -19.08 -3.17
CA PRO A 214 7.98 -17.99 -2.88
C PRO A 214 6.86 -17.87 -3.92
N VAL A 215 5.67 -17.58 -3.45
CA VAL A 215 4.59 -17.11 -4.34
C VAL A 215 4.27 -15.67 -4.00
N VAL A 216 4.36 -14.82 -4.99
CA VAL A 216 3.98 -13.40 -4.87
C VAL A 216 2.53 -13.27 -5.30
N VAL A 217 1.67 -12.85 -4.40
CA VAL A 217 0.28 -12.46 -4.70
C VAL A 217 0.24 -10.93 -4.81
N GLU A 218 0.22 -10.44 -6.05
CA GLU A 218 0.18 -9.02 -6.38
C GLU A 218 -1.28 -8.56 -6.49
N LEU A 219 -1.62 -7.50 -5.76
CA LEU A 219 -2.99 -7.05 -5.52
C LEU A 219 -3.15 -5.57 -5.90
N GLY A 220 -3.85 -5.29 -7.00
CA GLY A 220 -4.23 -3.95 -7.39
C GLY A 220 -3.07 -2.97 -7.62
N ALA A 221 -1.89 -3.46 -8.02
CA ALA A 221 -0.77 -2.62 -8.38
C ALA A 221 -0.94 -2.05 -9.80
N GLY A 222 -0.78 -0.74 -9.95
CA GLY A 222 -0.79 -0.07 -11.25
C GLY A 222 0.59 0.01 -11.90
N THR A 223 0.63 0.44 -13.18
CA THR A 223 1.88 0.66 -13.94
C THR A 223 2.40 2.09 -13.81
N ALA A 224 1.56 3.06 -13.46
CA ALA A 224 1.97 4.47 -13.35
C ALA A 224 2.97 4.73 -12.22
N VAL A 225 2.87 3.96 -11.11
CA VAL A 225 3.85 3.92 -10.03
C VAL A 225 4.23 2.45 -9.85
N ALA A 226 5.32 2.04 -10.51
CA ALA A 226 5.65 0.63 -10.72
C ALA A 226 6.26 -0.08 -9.51
N SER A 227 6.53 0.61 -8.39
CA SER A 227 7.30 0.08 -7.24
C SER A 227 6.87 -1.32 -6.78
N VAL A 228 5.56 -1.59 -6.74
CA VAL A 228 5.03 -2.92 -6.33
C VAL A 228 5.25 -3.96 -7.42
N ARG A 229 5.05 -3.59 -8.69
CA ARG A 229 5.26 -4.47 -9.84
C ARG A 229 6.72 -4.85 -10.00
N ASP A 230 7.61 -3.85 -9.95
CA ASP A 230 9.04 -4.06 -10.08
C ASP A 230 9.55 -4.98 -8.96
N PHE A 231 9.07 -4.77 -7.74
CA PHE A 231 9.37 -5.65 -6.62
C PHE A 231 8.85 -7.08 -6.87
N ALA A 232 7.57 -7.23 -7.25
CA ALA A 232 6.95 -8.54 -7.47
C ALA A 232 7.66 -9.34 -8.57
N GLU A 233 7.97 -8.70 -9.69
CA GLU A 233 8.72 -9.31 -10.80
C GLU A 233 10.18 -9.59 -10.42
N GLY A 234 10.79 -8.71 -9.64
CA GLY A 234 12.14 -8.90 -9.08
C GLY A 234 12.25 -10.14 -8.20
N VAL A 235 11.27 -10.37 -7.32
CA VAL A 235 11.23 -11.60 -6.49
C VAL A 235 11.16 -12.85 -7.36
N VAL A 236 10.28 -12.88 -8.36
CA VAL A 236 10.13 -14.04 -9.25
C VAL A 236 11.43 -14.30 -10.02
N THR A 237 12.06 -13.24 -10.53
CA THR A 237 13.28 -13.34 -11.34
C THR A 237 14.50 -13.79 -10.52
N HIS A 238 14.67 -13.25 -9.30
CA HIS A 238 15.88 -13.49 -8.51
C HIS A 238 15.77 -14.70 -7.58
N TYR A 239 14.54 -15.03 -7.12
CA TYR A 239 14.31 -16.14 -6.16
C TYR A 239 13.59 -17.33 -6.78
N GLY A 240 13.28 -17.31 -8.10
CA GLY A 240 12.62 -18.42 -8.79
C GLY A 240 11.19 -18.68 -8.35
N GLY A 241 10.47 -17.64 -7.91
CA GLY A 241 9.09 -17.72 -7.43
C GLY A 241 8.03 -17.79 -8.53
N THR A 242 6.76 -17.78 -8.12
CA THR A 242 5.60 -17.69 -9.01
C THR A 242 4.82 -16.40 -8.70
N LEU A 243 4.46 -15.65 -9.74
CA LEU A 243 3.62 -14.46 -9.62
C LEU A 243 2.13 -14.82 -9.81
N VAL A 244 1.29 -14.40 -8.88
CA VAL A 244 -0.16 -14.39 -9.03
C VAL A 244 -0.63 -12.94 -9.00
N ARG A 245 -0.97 -12.38 -10.16
CA ARG A 245 -1.37 -10.98 -10.30
C ARG A 245 -2.89 -10.86 -10.37
N ILE A 246 -3.49 -10.15 -9.41
CA ILE A 246 -4.92 -9.86 -9.36
C ILE A 246 -5.14 -8.38 -9.66
N ASN A 247 -5.69 -8.08 -10.82
CA ASN A 247 -5.97 -6.71 -11.24
C ASN A 247 -7.07 -6.69 -12.30
N PRO A 248 -8.09 -5.82 -12.22
CA PRO A 248 -9.19 -5.82 -13.17
C PRO A 248 -8.80 -5.34 -14.59
N ARG A 249 -7.67 -4.67 -14.76
CA ARG A 249 -7.22 -4.09 -16.03
C ARG A 249 -5.84 -4.57 -16.47
N GLU A 250 -4.86 -4.51 -15.58
CA GLU A 250 -3.44 -4.75 -15.86
C GLU A 250 -3.00 -6.07 -15.21
N PHE A 251 -3.72 -7.16 -15.54
CA PHE A 251 -3.58 -8.47 -14.91
C PHE A 251 -2.57 -9.39 -15.62
N GLU A 252 -2.14 -9.06 -16.83
CA GLU A 252 -1.28 -9.93 -17.62
C GLU A 252 0.06 -10.20 -16.89
N VAL A 253 0.48 -11.45 -16.95
CA VAL A 253 1.77 -11.94 -16.47
C VAL A 253 2.52 -12.56 -17.63
N ALA A 254 3.80 -12.26 -17.76
CA ALA A 254 4.65 -12.85 -18.80
C ALA A 254 4.63 -14.38 -18.71
N ARG A 255 4.65 -15.05 -19.88
CA ARG A 255 4.60 -16.51 -19.97
C ARG A 255 5.74 -17.14 -19.17
N GLY A 256 5.40 -18.08 -18.29
CA GLY A 256 6.35 -18.79 -17.45
C GLY A 256 6.62 -18.15 -16.09
N TYR A 257 6.12 -16.92 -15.85
CA TYR A 257 6.29 -16.23 -14.58
C TYR A 257 5.14 -16.45 -13.59
N GLY A 258 3.96 -16.85 -14.08
CA GLY A 258 2.83 -17.08 -13.19
C GLY A 258 1.46 -16.97 -13.84
N PHE A 259 0.50 -16.44 -13.11
CA PHE A 259 -0.92 -16.42 -13.41
C PHE A 259 -1.50 -15.01 -13.28
N GLY A 260 -2.30 -14.61 -14.29
CA GLY A 260 -3.05 -13.35 -14.26
C GLY A 260 -4.52 -13.59 -14.02
N ILE A 261 -5.12 -12.85 -13.09
CA ILE A 261 -6.54 -12.93 -12.72
C ILE A 261 -7.16 -11.56 -12.92
N GLN A 262 -8.10 -11.48 -13.88
CA GLN A 262 -8.78 -10.24 -14.25
C GLN A 262 -9.96 -9.96 -13.31
N GLU A 263 -9.65 -9.60 -12.07
CA GLU A 263 -10.65 -9.34 -11.02
C GLU A 263 -10.19 -8.21 -10.09
N GLY A 264 -11.14 -7.64 -9.31
CA GLY A 264 -10.83 -6.85 -8.13
C GLY A 264 -10.19 -7.69 -7.03
N ALA A 265 -9.55 -7.04 -6.06
CA ALA A 265 -8.78 -7.75 -5.05
C ALA A 265 -9.64 -8.74 -4.24
N LEU A 266 -10.80 -8.30 -3.75
CA LEU A 266 -11.70 -9.16 -2.96
C LEU A 266 -12.25 -10.33 -3.78
N ALA A 267 -12.72 -10.09 -5.01
CA ALA A 267 -13.29 -11.11 -5.88
C ALA A 267 -12.23 -12.15 -6.26
N GLY A 268 -11.05 -11.72 -6.69
CA GLY A 268 -9.94 -12.61 -7.04
C GLY A 268 -9.45 -13.46 -5.87
N LEU A 269 -9.30 -12.84 -4.67
CA LEU A 269 -8.92 -13.56 -3.46
C LEU A 269 -9.99 -14.59 -3.05
N THR A 270 -11.28 -14.25 -3.18
CA THR A 270 -12.38 -15.17 -2.87
C THR A 270 -12.40 -16.37 -3.81
N ALA A 271 -12.19 -16.14 -5.12
CA ALA A 271 -12.12 -17.21 -6.10
C ALA A 271 -10.93 -18.16 -5.85
N LEU A 272 -9.76 -17.59 -5.50
CA LEU A 272 -8.56 -18.37 -5.14
C LEU A 272 -8.75 -19.16 -3.84
N ASP A 273 -9.37 -18.58 -2.82
CA ASP A 273 -9.63 -19.26 -1.54
C ASP A 273 -10.57 -20.47 -1.72
N ALA A 274 -11.61 -20.30 -2.55
CA ALA A 274 -12.50 -21.40 -2.93
C ALA A 274 -11.77 -22.52 -3.70
N ALA A 275 -10.90 -22.15 -4.64
CA ALA A 275 -10.10 -23.11 -5.40
C ALA A 275 -9.09 -23.85 -4.51
N LEU A 276 -8.44 -23.16 -3.55
CA LEU A 276 -7.55 -23.76 -2.56
C LEU A 276 -8.26 -24.76 -1.64
N ALA A 277 -9.51 -24.49 -1.28
CA ALA A 277 -10.31 -25.40 -0.47
C ALA A 277 -10.72 -26.69 -1.22
N SER A 278 -10.57 -26.72 -2.53
CA SER A 278 -10.91 -27.83 -3.41
C SER A 278 -9.71 -28.72 -3.80
N LEU A 279 -8.49 -28.35 -3.37
CA LEU A 279 -7.25 -29.12 -3.55
C LEU A 279 -7.01 -30.10 -2.40
#